data_d2552e3594251ffb8b842cceeae4c060
#
_entry.id   d2552e3594251ffb8b842cceeae4c060
#
_cell.length_a   1.000
_cell.length_b   1.000
_cell.length_c   1.000
_cell.angle_alpha   90.00
_cell.angle_beta   90.00
_cell.angle_gamma   90.00
#
_symmetry.space_group_name_H-M   'P 1'
#
loop_
_entity.id
_entity.type
_entity.pdbx_description
1 polymer ?
#
loop_
_entity_poly.entity_id
_entity_poly.type
_entity_poly.pdbx_seq_one_letter_code
_entity_poly.pdbx_strand_id
1 'polypeptide(L)'
;MTTTRFPGGVHRLPTLGLALTLAIGFAWATAGRPTRTSDDPPGGKVRKLILFDGKGLDGWKKTESFKAGGVKVEDGAIVIEAGGPMSGITSTRTDLPTTDYELSFEAKRMSGDDFFAASTFPVGKSFITLINGGWGGSVTGLSSLNGADASENDTRRFVKYRNGTWYRFRVQVTDDVIRCWIDDKETFAVNYRDQQVKTRLETRSNQPLGFATYRSQGAVRAIEIRMLTAEEIAANNKAAER
;
A
#
# COMPACT_ATOMS: atom_id res chain seq x y z
N MET A 1 42.08 28.56 54.94
CA MET A 1 42.75 27.81 56.02
C MET A 1 42.70 26.35 55.62
N THR A 2 43.75 25.91 55.24
CA THR A 2 44.75 24.97 55.80
C THR A 2 44.58 23.59 55.14
N THR A 3 45.38 23.29 54.13
CA THR A 3 46.58 22.41 54.07
C THR A 3 46.35 21.03 54.75
N THR A 4 46.72 19.92 54.22
CA THR A 4 47.93 19.30 53.64
C THR A 4 47.68 17.78 53.69
N ARG A 5 48.13 16.85 52.99
CA ARG A 5 49.41 16.37 52.47
C ARG A 5 49.29 14.94 51.96
N PHE A 6 49.99 14.63 50.93
CA PHE A 6 50.43 13.29 50.50
C PHE A 6 51.44 12.71 51.54
N PRO A 7 51.87 11.41 51.56
CA PRO A 7 52.36 10.64 50.40
C PRO A 7 52.22 9.10 50.54
N GLY A 8 52.72 8.39 49.52
CA GLY A 8 53.18 7.01 49.69
C GLY A 8 53.02 6.10 48.45
N GLY A 9 54.04 6.08 47.60
CA GLY A 9 54.15 5.15 46.50
C GLY A 9 54.69 3.79 46.92
N VAL A 10 54.32 2.78 46.15
CA VAL A 10 55.13 1.54 46.06
C VAL A 10 55.08 1.05 44.57
N HIS A 11 56.25 1.02 44.00
CA HIS A 11 56.55 0.39 42.70
C HIS A 11 56.36 -1.11 42.78
N ARG A 12 55.71 -1.72 41.77
CA ARG A 12 56.02 -3.08 41.31
C ARG A 12 55.93 -3.15 39.80
N LEU A 13 56.99 -3.65 39.21
CA LEU A 13 57.27 -3.91 37.81
C LEU A 13 56.56 -5.20 37.26
N PRO A 14 56.63 -5.50 35.96
CA PRO A 14 55.55 -6.04 35.17
C PRO A 14 55.61 -7.54 34.97
N THR A 15 54.49 -8.18 34.90
CA THR A 15 54.40 -9.57 34.35
C THR A 15 53.93 -9.49 32.92
N LEU A 16 54.80 -9.97 31.99
CA LEU A 16 54.44 -10.25 30.63
C LEU A 16 53.35 -11.33 30.58
N GLY A 17 52.17 -10.96 30.22
CA GLY A 17 51.08 -11.87 29.87
C GLY A 17 50.94 -11.91 28.35
N LEU A 18 51.30 -13.05 27.76
CA LEU A 18 51.12 -13.35 26.36
C LEU A 18 49.62 -13.45 26.07
N ALA A 19 49.00 -12.43 25.50
CA ALA A 19 47.61 -12.48 25.05
C ALA A 19 47.54 -13.11 23.68
N LEU A 20 47.04 -14.34 23.65
CA LEU A 20 46.70 -15.08 22.44
C LEU A 20 45.36 -14.47 21.93
N THR A 21 45.42 -13.60 20.94
CA THR A 21 44.24 -13.09 20.28
C THR A 21 43.68 -14.14 19.33
N LEU A 22 42.63 -14.84 19.76
CA LEU A 22 41.80 -15.64 18.87
C LEU A 22 40.98 -14.64 18.03
N ALA A 23 41.36 -14.47 16.77
CA ALA A 23 40.53 -13.79 15.78
C ALA A 23 39.36 -14.72 15.41
N ILE A 24 38.20 -14.52 16.05
CA ILE A 24 36.94 -15.13 15.60
C ILE A 24 36.50 -14.33 14.37
N GLY A 25 36.79 -14.85 13.20
CA GLY A 25 36.28 -14.38 11.94
C GLY A 25 34.75 -14.60 11.90
N PHE A 26 33.97 -13.56 12.14
CA PHE A 26 32.55 -13.56 11.81
C PHE A 26 32.45 -13.53 10.28
N ALA A 27 32.30 -14.70 9.68
CA ALA A 27 31.83 -14.80 8.30
C ALA A 27 30.37 -14.29 8.26
N TRP A 28 30.16 -13.10 7.76
CA TRP A 28 28.84 -12.64 7.37
C TRP A 28 28.39 -13.53 6.21
N ALA A 29 27.60 -14.54 6.51
CA ALA A 29 26.83 -15.23 5.51
C ALA A 29 25.85 -14.21 4.93
N THR A 30 26.15 -13.71 3.74
CA THR A 30 25.16 -13.04 2.91
C THR A 30 24.08 -14.08 2.64
N ALA A 31 22.98 -13.98 3.40
CA ALA A 31 21.77 -14.76 3.14
C ALA A 31 21.31 -14.37 1.74
N GLY A 32 21.67 -15.21 0.77
CA GLY A 32 21.20 -15.07 -0.59
C GLY A 32 19.68 -15.03 -0.56
N ARG A 33 19.12 -14.01 -1.18
CA ARG A 33 17.69 -13.89 -1.45
C ARG A 33 17.24 -15.23 -2.05
N PRO A 34 16.18 -15.90 -1.55
CA PRO A 34 15.73 -17.14 -2.14
C PRO A 34 15.42 -16.87 -3.62
N THR A 35 16.18 -17.51 -4.50
CA THR A 35 15.89 -17.52 -5.94
C THR A 35 14.55 -18.18 -6.11
N ARG A 36 13.56 -17.40 -6.56
CA ARG A 36 12.24 -17.90 -6.92
C ARG A 36 12.44 -18.93 -8.04
N THR A 37 12.19 -20.19 -7.74
CA THR A 37 12.11 -21.23 -8.79
C THR A 37 10.92 -20.87 -9.67
N SER A 38 11.18 -20.64 -10.94
CA SER A 38 10.17 -20.40 -11.97
C SER A 38 9.50 -21.74 -12.32
N ASP A 39 8.58 -22.18 -11.48
CA ASP A 39 7.70 -23.33 -11.76
C ASP A 39 6.41 -22.92 -12.48
N ASP A 40 6.35 -21.69 -13.02
CA ASP A 40 5.26 -21.31 -13.91
C ASP A 40 5.57 -21.78 -15.34
N PRO A 41 4.73 -22.64 -15.93
CA PRO A 41 4.91 -23.08 -17.30
C PRO A 41 4.79 -21.89 -18.28
N PRO A 42 5.61 -21.79 -19.32
CA PRO A 42 5.48 -20.75 -20.33
C PRO A 42 4.11 -20.86 -21.00
N GLY A 43 3.26 -19.86 -20.83
CA GLY A 43 1.89 -19.81 -21.35
C GLY A 43 0.79 -20.10 -20.32
N GLY A 44 1.06 -20.14 -19.04
CA GLY A 44 0.08 -20.32 -17.97
C GLY A 44 -0.96 -19.20 -17.95
N LYS A 45 -2.26 -19.56 -17.84
CA LYS A 45 -3.35 -18.61 -17.65
C LYS A 45 -3.01 -17.72 -16.44
N VAL A 46 -2.95 -16.41 -16.65
CA VAL A 46 -2.79 -15.42 -15.57
C VAL A 46 -3.85 -15.70 -14.50
N ARG A 47 -3.41 -16.00 -13.28
CA ARG A 47 -4.33 -16.28 -12.17
C ARG A 47 -5.11 -15.01 -11.86
N LYS A 48 -6.43 -15.07 -12.06
CA LYS A 48 -7.35 -13.95 -11.85
C LYS A 48 -8.32 -14.29 -10.73
N LEU A 49 -8.54 -13.34 -9.81
CA LEU A 49 -9.53 -13.39 -8.74
C LEU A 49 -10.58 -12.31 -9.00
N ILE A 50 -11.80 -12.72 -9.31
CA ILE A 50 -12.94 -11.82 -9.34
C ILE A 50 -13.38 -11.62 -7.90
N LEU A 51 -13.31 -10.39 -7.39
CA LEU A 51 -13.62 -10.06 -6.00
C LEU A 51 -15.04 -9.54 -5.84
N PHE A 52 -15.65 -9.06 -6.93
CA PHE A 52 -17.05 -8.66 -6.96
C PHE A 52 -17.65 -8.95 -8.33
N ASP A 53 -18.74 -9.72 -8.35
CA ASP A 53 -19.41 -10.19 -9.56
C ASP A 53 -20.66 -9.37 -9.96
N GLY A 54 -20.95 -8.32 -9.21
CA GLY A 54 -22.12 -7.46 -9.46
C GLY A 54 -23.42 -7.91 -8.77
N LYS A 55 -23.43 -9.00 -7.99
CA LYS A 55 -24.67 -9.60 -7.47
C LYS A 55 -24.91 -9.42 -5.99
N GLY A 56 -23.88 -9.65 -5.17
CA GLY A 56 -24.03 -9.64 -3.73
C GLY A 56 -22.76 -9.14 -3.01
N LEU A 57 -22.84 -9.03 -1.68
CA LEU A 57 -21.73 -8.61 -0.83
C LEU A 57 -20.95 -9.79 -0.26
N ASP A 58 -21.06 -10.98 -0.84
CA ASP A 58 -20.30 -12.15 -0.39
C ASP A 58 -18.79 -11.87 -0.49
N GLY A 59 -18.07 -12.13 0.60
CA GLY A 59 -16.65 -11.77 0.72
C GLY A 59 -16.38 -10.31 1.07
N TRP A 60 -17.43 -9.53 1.37
CA TRP A 60 -17.33 -8.14 1.79
C TRP A 60 -18.13 -7.86 3.07
N LYS A 61 -17.69 -6.90 3.84
CA LYS A 61 -18.40 -6.38 5.01
C LYS A 61 -18.35 -4.86 5.03
N LYS A 62 -19.40 -4.22 5.53
CA LYS A 62 -19.38 -2.79 5.81
C LYS A 62 -18.21 -2.47 6.74
N THR A 63 -17.43 -1.45 6.40
CA THR A 63 -16.36 -0.98 7.28
C THR A 63 -16.96 -0.27 8.48
N GLU A 64 -16.53 -0.65 9.67
CA GLU A 64 -16.96 -0.01 10.91
C GLU A 64 -16.32 1.39 11.00
N SER A 65 -17.14 2.42 11.04
CA SER A 65 -16.76 3.81 11.22
C SER A 65 -17.89 4.56 11.90
N PHE A 66 -17.54 5.60 12.67
CA PHE A 66 -18.53 6.43 13.36
C PHE A 66 -19.44 7.14 12.36
N LYS A 67 -20.76 6.95 12.51
CA LYS A 67 -21.79 7.48 11.59
C LYS A 67 -21.58 7.11 10.11
N ALA A 68 -21.02 5.94 9.83
CA ALA A 68 -20.90 5.46 8.46
C ALA A 68 -22.28 5.31 7.80
N GLY A 69 -22.37 5.72 6.54
CA GLY A 69 -23.54 5.50 5.68
C GLY A 69 -23.76 4.02 5.37
N GLY A 70 -24.84 3.74 4.66
CA GLY A 70 -25.18 2.39 4.20
C GLY A 70 -24.22 1.88 3.12
N VAL A 71 -24.24 0.54 2.94
CA VAL A 71 -23.60 -0.12 1.80
C VAL A 71 -24.63 -1.08 1.22
N LYS A 72 -24.83 -1.02 -0.10
CA LYS A 72 -25.78 -1.88 -0.83
C LYS A 72 -25.21 -2.24 -2.20
N VAL A 73 -25.80 -3.25 -2.84
CA VAL A 73 -25.57 -3.53 -4.26
C VAL A 73 -26.73 -2.92 -5.05
N GLU A 74 -26.41 -2.14 -6.06
CA GLU A 74 -27.36 -1.49 -6.94
C GLU A 74 -26.77 -1.38 -8.35
N ASP A 75 -27.51 -1.77 -9.37
CA ASP A 75 -27.09 -1.73 -10.79
C ASP A 75 -25.73 -2.40 -11.06
N GLY A 76 -25.46 -3.53 -10.40
CA GLY A 76 -24.22 -4.29 -10.57
C GLY A 76 -22.99 -3.63 -9.92
N ALA A 77 -23.19 -2.67 -9.03
CA ALA A 77 -22.12 -1.99 -8.30
C ALA A 77 -22.36 -1.99 -6.78
N ILE A 78 -21.29 -1.98 -6.01
CA ILE A 78 -21.33 -1.68 -4.58
C ILE A 78 -21.48 -0.18 -4.42
N VAL A 79 -22.60 0.27 -3.91
CA VAL A 79 -22.87 1.67 -3.56
C VAL A 79 -22.52 1.89 -2.10
N ILE A 80 -21.62 2.83 -1.85
CA ILE A 80 -21.21 3.27 -0.50
C ILE A 80 -21.81 4.66 -0.29
N GLU A 81 -22.80 4.73 0.61
CA GLU A 81 -23.51 5.99 0.90
C GLU A 81 -22.63 6.93 1.70
N ALA A 82 -22.87 8.24 1.55
CA ALA A 82 -22.18 9.24 2.34
C ALA A 82 -22.40 9.02 3.84
N GLY A 83 -21.35 9.16 4.63
CA GLY A 83 -21.36 9.07 6.08
C GLY A 83 -20.82 10.34 6.75
N GLY A 84 -20.71 10.28 8.05
CA GLY A 84 -20.18 11.40 8.80
C GLY A 84 -18.91 11.05 9.60
N PRO A 85 -17.70 11.22 9.07
CA PRO A 85 -17.36 11.71 7.73
C PRO A 85 -17.11 10.60 6.70
N MET A 86 -16.81 9.36 7.13
CA MET A 86 -16.39 8.27 6.24
C MET A 86 -17.40 7.13 6.22
N SER A 87 -17.48 6.48 5.07
CA SER A 87 -18.12 5.19 4.89
C SER A 87 -17.18 4.27 4.11
N GLY A 88 -17.40 2.96 4.16
CA GLY A 88 -16.57 2.04 3.43
C GLY A 88 -17.07 0.60 3.45
N ILE A 89 -16.38 -0.20 2.63
CA ILE A 89 -16.54 -1.65 2.57
C ILE A 89 -15.16 -2.30 2.59
N THR A 90 -15.05 -3.43 3.27
CA THR A 90 -13.80 -4.16 3.45
C THR A 90 -13.98 -5.62 3.06
N SER A 91 -13.04 -6.15 2.31
CA SER A 91 -12.99 -7.57 1.95
C SER A 91 -12.71 -8.42 3.18
N THR A 92 -13.37 -9.57 3.27
CA THR A 92 -13.15 -10.59 4.32
C THR A 92 -12.10 -11.62 3.90
N ARG A 93 -11.51 -11.51 2.71
CA ARG A 93 -10.49 -12.44 2.20
C ARG A 93 -9.19 -12.31 2.96
N THR A 94 -8.52 -13.46 3.17
CA THR A 94 -7.22 -13.55 3.85
C THR A 94 -6.09 -14.05 2.92
N ASP A 95 -6.43 -14.39 1.68
CA ASP A 95 -5.55 -15.01 0.67
C ASP A 95 -5.16 -14.04 -0.47
N LEU A 96 -5.20 -12.74 -0.21
CA LEU A 96 -4.83 -11.73 -1.19
C LEU A 96 -3.30 -11.71 -1.40
N PRO A 97 -2.82 -11.54 -2.66
CA PRO A 97 -1.41 -11.34 -2.91
C PRO A 97 -0.94 -10.01 -2.30
N THR A 98 0.34 -9.94 -1.94
CA THR A 98 0.94 -8.73 -1.36
C THR A 98 1.96 -8.07 -2.28
N THR A 99 2.35 -8.76 -3.36
CA THR A 99 3.27 -8.29 -4.41
C THR A 99 2.97 -9.00 -5.73
N ASP A 100 3.50 -8.49 -6.83
CA ASP A 100 3.41 -9.02 -8.19
C ASP A 100 1.97 -9.22 -8.68
N TYR A 101 1.13 -8.26 -8.38
CA TYR A 101 -0.28 -8.28 -8.80
C TYR A 101 -0.76 -6.95 -9.36
N GLU A 102 -1.87 -7.01 -10.10
CA GLU A 102 -2.66 -5.85 -10.49
C GLU A 102 -4.03 -5.92 -9.84
N LEU A 103 -4.40 -4.86 -9.12
CA LEU A 103 -5.76 -4.58 -8.69
C LEU A 103 -6.40 -3.68 -9.76
N SER A 104 -7.57 -4.08 -10.27
CA SER A 104 -8.38 -3.24 -11.14
C SER A 104 -9.81 -3.13 -10.65
N PHE A 105 -10.41 -1.97 -10.86
CA PHE A 105 -11.79 -1.69 -10.52
C PHE A 105 -12.30 -0.47 -11.28
N GLU A 106 -13.62 -0.35 -11.39
CA GLU A 106 -14.26 0.88 -11.85
C GLU A 106 -14.94 1.58 -10.67
N ALA A 107 -14.83 2.89 -10.62
CA ALA A 107 -15.47 3.69 -9.58
C ALA A 107 -16.08 4.97 -10.12
N LYS A 108 -17.15 5.41 -9.45
CA LYS A 108 -17.93 6.59 -9.80
C LYS A 108 -18.27 7.37 -8.53
N ARG A 109 -18.04 8.68 -8.54
CA ARG A 109 -18.59 9.56 -7.53
C ARG A 109 -20.03 9.88 -7.90
N MET A 110 -20.98 9.48 -7.08
CA MET A 110 -22.40 9.69 -7.31
C MET A 110 -22.84 11.10 -6.85
N SER A 111 -22.32 11.51 -5.67
CA SER A 111 -22.54 12.84 -5.10
C SER A 111 -21.40 13.21 -4.16
N GLY A 112 -21.36 14.48 -3.76
CA GLY A 112 -20.27 15.03 -2.92
C GLY A 112 -19.12 15.59 -3.74
N ASP A 113 -18.04 15.95 -3.06
CA ASP A 113 -16.89 16.67 -3.62
C ASP A 113 -15.54 16.23 -3.06
N ASP A 114 -15.47 15.06 -2.40
CA ASP A 114 -14.23 14.49 -1.89
C ASP A 114 -14.04 13.05 -2.40
N PHE A 115 -13.11 12.29 -1.83
CA PHE A 115 -12.81 10.95 -2.36
C PHE A 115 -14.01 10.01 -2.28
N PHE A 116 -14.16 9.19 -3.32
CA PHE A 116 -15.37 8.41 -3.57
C PHE A 116 -15.15 6.89 -3.70
N ALA A 117 -13.91 6.45 -3.76
CA ALA A 117 -13.50 5.04 -3.75
C ALA A 117 -12.02 4.91 -3.38
N ALA A 118 -11.60 5.58 -2.28
CA ALA A 118 -10.24 5.42 -1.78
C ALA A 118 -9.98 3.94 -1.53
N SER A 119 -9.06 3.34 -2.29
CA SER A 119 -8.81 1.91 -2.27
C SER A 119 -7.59 1.59 -1.40
N THR A 120 -7.80 0.83 -0.33
CA THR A 120 -6.73 0.25 0.51
C THR A 120 -6.37 -1.11 -0.03
N PHE A 121 -5.08 -1.43 -0.16
CA PHE A 121 -4.60 -2.70 -0.69
C PHE A 121 -3.25 -3.10 -0.10
N PRO A 122 -2.86 -4.41 -0.16
CA PRO A 122 -1.60 -4.92 0.37
C PRO A 122 -0.39 -4.44 -0.43
N VAL A 123 0.72 -4.15 0.27
CA VAL A 123 2.04 -3.85 -0.31
C VAL A 123 3.11 -4.50 0.54
N GLY A 124 3.66 -5.63 0.10
CA GLY A 124 4.61 -6.42 0.87
C GLY A 124 4.06 -6.83 2.24
N LYS A 125 4.65 -6.34 3.30
CA LYS A 125 4.23 -6.58 4.70
C LYS A 125 3.30 -5.48 5.26
N SER A 126 2.89 -4.54 4.42
CA SER A 126 2.10 -3.37 4.82
C SER A 126 0.87 -3.20 3.91
N PHE A 127 0.21 -2.07 4.06
CA PHE A 127 -0.93 -1.65 3.26
C PHE A 127 -0.80 -0.17 2.95
N ILE A 128 -1.38 0.25 1.83
CA ILE A 128 -1.45 1.66 1.45
C ILE A 128 -2.84 1.97 0.89
N THR A 129 -3.21 3.25 0.86
CA THR A 129 -4.48 3.69 0.29
C THR A 129 -4.22 4.59 -0.91
N LEU A 130 -4.75 4.23 -2.08
CA LEU A 130 -4.87 5.13 -3.22
C LEU A 130 -6.08 6.04 -2.98
N ILE A 131 -5.84 7.32 -2.80
CA ILE A 131 -6.88 8.34 -2.75
C ILE A 131 -7.22 8.77 -4.18
N ASN A 132 -8.49 8.93 -4.48
CA ASN A 132 -9.01 9.39 -5.76
C ASN A 132 -10.04 10.50 -5.54
N GLY A 133 -9.66 11.73 -5.81
CA GLY A 133 -10.49 12.91 -5.63
C GLY A 133 -10.60 13.39 -4.19
N GLY A 134 -9.54 13.27 -3.41
CA GLY A 134 -9.47 13.81 -2.06
C GLY A 134 -9.19 15.32 -2.02
N TRP A 135 -9.18 15.88 -0.81
CA TRP A 135 -8.91 17.29 -0.52
C TRP A 135 -9.73 18.25 -1.38
N GLY A 136 -11.06 18.07 -1.35
CA GLY A 136 -11.97 18.91 -2.13
C GLY A 136 -12.10 18.46 -3.60
N GLY A 137 -11.85 17.19 -3.87
CA GLY A 137 -12.31 16.51 -5.10
C GLY A 137 -11.29 16.29 -6.20
N SER A 138 -10.04 16.75 -6.06
CA SER A 138 -9.08 16.67 -7.16
C SER A 138 -7.78 15.93 -6.88
N VAL A 139 -7.37 15.76 -5.61
CA VAL A 139 -6.11 15.10 -5.29
C VAL A 139 -6.22 13.59 -5.47
N THR A 140 -5.30 13.03 -6.23
CA THR A 140 -5.10 11.60 -6.42
C THR A 140 -3.66 11.24 -6.09
N GLY A 141 -3.44 10.16 -5.35
CA GLY A 141 -2.12 9.70 -4.93
C GLY A 141 -2.18 8.69 -3.79
N LEU A 142 -1.03 8.20 -3.37
CA LEU A 142 -0.89 7.20 -2.31
C LEU A 142 -0.79 7.86 -0.92
N SER A 143 -1.51 7.34 0.04
CA SER A 143 -1.52 7.81 1.42
C SER A 143 -1.26 6.63 2.38
N SER A 144 -0.11 6.55 3.13
CA SER A 144 0.95 7.56 3.09
C SER A 144 2.30 6.92 2.77
N LEU A 145 3.21 7.71 2.17
CA LEU A 145 4.60 7.34 1.93
C LEU A 145 5.50 8.19 2.84
N ASN A 146 6.38 7.58 3.61
CA ASN A 146 7.26 8.26 4.58
C ASN A 146 6.53 9.21 5.54
N GLY A 147 5.27 8.88 5.87
CA GLY A 147 4.41 9.72 6.70
C GLY A 147 3.73 10.88 5.97
N ALA A 148 4.06 11.13 4.70
CA ALA A 148 3.43 12.16 3.87
C ALA A 148 2.18 11.62 3.17
N ASP A 149 1.11 12.41 3.18
CA ASP A 149 -0.16 12.06 2.56
C ASP A 149 -0.14 12.22 1.02
N ALA A 150 -1.19 11.75 0.37
CA ALA A 150 -1.37 11.90 -1.08
C ALA A 150 -1.31 13.35 -1.57
N SER A 151 -1.60 14.32 -0.71
CA SER A 151 -1.50 15.75 -1.01
C SER A 151 -0.07 16.31 -0.88
N GLU A 152 0.89 15.54 -0.35
CA GLU A 152 2.21 16.04 0.05
C GLU A 152 3.37 15.26 -0.56
N ASN A 153 3.13 14.01 -1.02
CA ASN A 153 4.19 13.17 -1.57
C ASN A 153 4.23 13.17 -3.11
N ASP A 154 5.25 12.57 -3.69
CA ASP A 154 5.55 12.59 -5.12
C ASP A 154 4.50 11.90 -6.00
N THR A 155 3.58 11.11 -5.42
CA THR A 155 2.47 10.50 -6.15
C THR A 155 1.30 11.45 -6.39
N ARG A 156 1.32 12.66 -5.80
CA ARG A 156 0.26 13.66 -5.95
C ARG A 156 0.01 14.01 -7.41
N ARG A 157 -1.25 13.87 -7.82
CA ARG A 157 -1.75 14.35 -9.12
C ARG A 157 -3.07 15.06 -8.91
N PHE A 158 -3.35 16.04 -9.78
CA PHE A 158 -4.63 16.72 -9.81
C PHE A 158 -5.47 16.16 -10.95
N VAL A 159 -6.54 15.44 -10.60
CA VAL A 159 -7.45 14.79 -11.55
C VAL A 159 -8.86 15.36 -11.35
N LYS A 160 -9.46 15.84 -12.43
CA LYS A 160 -10.85 16.31 -12.41
C LYS A 160 -11.80 15.13 -12.54
N TYR A 161 -12.54 14.82 -11.47
CA TYR A 161 -13.59 13.81 -11.48
C TYR A 161 -14.97 14.49 -11.60
N ARG A 162 -15.79 13.98 -12.54
CA ARG A 162 -17.17 14.41 -12.71
C ARG A 162 -18.11 13.45 -11.98
N ASN A 163 -19.08 13.96 -11.23
CA ASN A 163 -20.11 13.12 -10.63
C ASN A 163 -20.90 12.38 -11.73
N GLY A 164 -21.28 11.14 -11.48
CA GLY A 164 -21.98 10.29 -12.43
C GLY A 164 -21.11 9.61 -13.49
N THR A 165 -19.82 9.94 -13.57
CA THR A 165 -18.89 9.35 -14.56
C THR A 165 -18.13 8.18 -13.96
N TRP A 166 -18.09 7.04 -14.65
CA TRP A 166 -17.25 5.90 -14.31
C TRP A 166 -15.80 6.16 -14.76
N TYR A 167 -14.85 5.83 -13.90
CA TYR A 167 -13.41 5.84 -14.16
C TYR A 167 -12.86 4.45 -13.88
N ARG A 168 -11.96 3.97 -14.74
CA ARG A 168 -11.26 2.70 -14.54
C ARG A 168 -9.92 2.95 -13.88
N PHE A 169 -9.69 2.30 -12.74
CA PHE A 169 -8.45 2.32 -12.00
C PHE A 169 -7.71 1.01 -12.17
N ARG A 170 -6.41 1.08 -12.36
CA ARG A 170 -5.50 -0.08 -12.28
C ARG A 170 -4.31 0.30 -11.43
N VAL A 171 -3.94 -0.59 -10.52
CA VAL A 171 -2.77 -0.44 -9.66
C VAL A 171 -1.95 -1.71 -9.74
N GLN A 172 -0.71 -1.61 -10.19
CA GLN A 172 0.25 -2.71 -10.16
C GLN A 172 1.20 -2.53 -8.99
N VAL A 173 1.41 -3.60 -8.24
CA VAL A 173 2.31 -3.67 -7.09
C VAL A 173 3.33 -4.75 -7.37
N THR A 174 4.61 -4.38 -7.42
CA THR A 174 5.75 -5.30 -7.42
C THR A 174 6.51 -5.21 -6.09
N ASP A 175 7.62 -5.90 -5.93
CA ASP A 175 8.45 -5.80 -4.70
C ASP A 175 8.98 -4.38 -4.44
N ASP A 176 9.12 -3.58 -5.47
CA ASP A 176 9.80 -2.29 -5.38
C ASP A 176 8.95 -1.10 -5.85
N VAL A 177 7.92 -1.37 -6.68
CA VAL A 177 7.24 -0.31 -7.44
C VAL A 177 5.72 -0.42 -7.30
N ILE A 178 5.06 0.73 -7.14
CA ILE A 178 3.62 0.89 -7.32
C ILE A 178 3.38 1.78 -8.53
N ARG A 179 2.59 1.30 -9.50
CA ARG A 179 2.13 2.07 -10.66
C ARG A 179 0.63 2.20 -10.67
N CYS A 180 0.13 3.35 -11.07
CA CYS A 180 -1.30 3.62 -11.13
C CYS A 180 -1.69 4.17 -12.50
N TRP A 181 -2.84 3.70 -13.02
CA TRP A 181 -3.49 4.21 -14.24
C TRP A 181 -4.93 4.58 -13.93
N ILE A 182 -5.40 5.63 -14.60
CA ILE A 182 -6.79 6.04 -14.63
C ILE A 182 -7.20 6.15 -16.10
N ASP A 183 -8.24 5.42 -16.51
CA ASP A 183 -8.72 5.32 -17.91
C ASP A 183 -7.57 5.04 -18.90
N ASP A 184 -6.74 4.03 -18.56
CA ASP A 184 -5.55 3.59 -19.30
C ASP A 184 -4.40 4.60 -19.42
N LYS A 185 -4.55 5.80 -18.86
CA LYS A 185 -3.48 6.77 -18.77
C LYS A 185 -2.68 6.55 -17.49
N GLU A 186 -1.36 6.33 -17.62
CA GLU A 186 -0.48 6.27 -16.45
C GLU A 186 -0.54 7.57 -15.68
N THR A 187 -0.85 7.45 -14.39
CA THR A 187 -1.00 8.58 -13.48
C THR A 187 0.29 8.85 -12.71
N PHE A 188 0.88 7.78 -12.17
CA PHE A 188 2.20 7.82 -11.54
C PHE A 188 2.83 6.42 -11.48
N ALA A 189 4.17 6.42 -11.35
CA ALA A 189 4.96 5.29 -10.90
C ALA A 189 5.83 5.76 -9.74
N VAL A 190 5.96 4.96 -8.69
CA VAL A 190 6.79 5.29 -7.53
C VAL A 190 7.57 4.07 -7.07
N ASN A 191 8.89 4.23 -6.88
CA ASN A 191 9.71 3.25 -6.18
C ASN A 191 9.52 3.45 -4.67
N TYR A 192 9.10 2.38 -3.98
CA TYR A 192 8.84 2.42 -2.54
C TYR A 192 9.80 1.55 -1.72
N ARG A 193 10.84 0.98 -2.34
CA ARG A 193 11.79 0.05 -1.70
C ARG A 193 12.33 0.56 -0.37
N ASP A 194 12.76 1.82 -0.35
CA ASP A 194 13.36 2.47 0.83
C ASP A 194 12.39 3.42 1.53
N GLN A 195 11.08 3.28 1.25
CA GLN A 195 10.05 4.14 1.80
C GLN A 195 9.21 3.43 2.85
N GLN A 196 8.79 4.16 3.86
CA GLN A 196 7.80 3.67 4.81
C GLN A 196 6.40 3.71 4.18
N VAL A 197 5.83 2.54 3.93
CA VAL A 197 4.47 2.38 3.40
C VAL A 197 3.51 2.13 4.55
N LYS A 198 2.47 2.94 4.67
CA LYS A 198 1.42 2.81 5.70
C LYS A 198 0.05 3.27 5.18
N THR A 199 -1.01 2.78 5.79
CA THR A 199 -2.33 3.43 5.73
C THR A 199 -2.41 4.55 6.78
N ARG A 200 -3.22 5.57 6.51
CA ARG A 200 -3.68 6.48 7.56
C ARG A 200 -4.56 5.74 8.56
N LEU A 201 -4.69 6.34 9.76
CA LEU A 201 -5.52 5.76 10.82
C LEU A 201 -6.97 5.55 10.35
N GLU A 202 -7.50 6.53 9.61
CA GLU A 202 -8.89 6.56 9.14
C GLU A 202 -9.21 5.46 8.13
N THR A 203 -8.22 5.01 7.34
CA THR A 203 -8.40 3.95 6.34
C THR A 203 -7.89 2.58 6.80
N ARG A 204 -7.39 2.48 8.04
CA ARG A 204 -6.87 1.21 8.59
C ARG A 204 -7.93 0.11 8.63
N SER A 205 -9.17 0.46 8.93
CA SER A 205 -10.30 -0.48 8.97
C SER A 205 -10.67 -1.05 7.60
N ASN A 206 -10.11 -0.51 6.51
CA ASN A 206 -10.28 -1.03 5.15
C ASN A 206 -9.23 -2.09 4.76
N GLN A 207 -8.36 -2.50 5.68
CA GLN A 207 -7.44 -3.63 5.46
C GLN A 207 -8.16 -4.97 5.58
N PRO A 208 -7.76 -6.01 4.79
CA PRO A 208 -6.61 -6.04 3.89
C PRO A 208 -6.86 -5.38 2.52
N LEU A 209 -8.11 -5.33 2.07
CA LEU A 209 -8.56 -4.65 0.84
C LEU A 209 -9.91 -4.02 1.12
N GLY A 210 -10.07 -2.76 0.73
CA GLY A 210 -11.35 -2.08 0.92
C GLY A 210 -11.44 -0.76 0.18
N PHE A 211 -12.65 -0.22 0.16
CA PHE A 211 -12.97 1.05 -0.49
C PHE A 211 -13.65 1.97 0.51
N ALA A 212 -13.26 3.23 0.52
CA ALA A 212 -13.83 4.23 1.40
C ALA A 212 -14.26 5.49 0.64
N THR A 213 -15.24 6.17 1.19
CA THR A 213 -15.69 7.51 0.75
C THR A 213 -15.54 8.50 1.88
N TYR A 214 -15.40 9.78 1.56
CA TYR A 214 -15.39 10.86 2.54
C TYR A 214 -16.38 11.93 2.13
N ARG A 215 -17.42 12.15 2.93
CA ARG A 215 -18.51 13.11 2.65
C ARG A 215 -19.09 13.01 1.23
N SER A 216 -18.89 11.88 0.59
CA SER A 216 -19.28 11.61 -0.79
C SER A 216 -19.97 10.26 -0.85
N GLN A 217 -20.89 10.12 -1.80
CA GLN A 217 -21.43 8.83 -2.18
C GLN A 217 -20.62 8.29 -3.38
N GLY A 218 -20.16 7.05 -3.27
CA GLY A 218 -19.40 6.39 -4.32
C GLY A 218 -20.02 5.07 -4.74
N ALA A 219 -19.70 4.64 -5.94
CA ALA A 219 -20.02 3.30 -6.43
C ALA A 219 -18.77 2.64 -6.99
N VAL A 220 -18.60 1.33 -6.73
CA VAL A 220 -17.45 0.54 -7.19
C VAL A 220 -17.95 -0.75 -7.81
N ARG A 221 -17.36 -1.16 -8.94
CA ARG A 221 -17.69 -2.42 -9.63
C ARG A 221 -16.47 -3.01 -10.33
N ALA A 222 -16.64 -4.19 -10.92
CA ALA A 222 -15.60 -4.90 -11.68
C ALA A 222 -14.29 -5.02 -10.90
N ILE A 223 -14.40 -5.39 -9.60
CA ILE A 223 -13.24 -5.47 -8.71
C ILE A 223 -12.56 -6.81 -8.94
N GLU A 224 -11.30 -6.77 -9.36
CA GLU A 224 -10.52 -7.97 -9.65
C GLU A 224 -9.04 -7.79 -9.30
N ILE A 225 -8.39 -8.90 -8.99
CA ILE A 225 -6.94 -8.99 -8.87
C ILE A 225 -6.44 -10.05 -9.85
N ARG A 226 -5.35 -9.75 -10.55
CA ARG A 226 -4.60 -10.73 -11.33
C ARG A 226 -3.12 -10.73 -10.97
N MET A 227 -2.46 -11.87 -11.11
CA MET A 227 -1.01 -11.92 -10.97
C MET A 227 -0.35 -11.30 -12.20
N LEU A 228 0.76 -10.60 -12.00
CA LEU A 228 1.59 -10.05 -13.08
C LEU A 228 2.46 -11.14 -13.71
N THR A 229 2.72 -11.01 -15.01
CA THR A 229 3.74 -11.84 -15.69
C THR A 229 5.14 -11.34 -15.35
N ALA A 230 6.16 -12.16 -15.61
CA ALA A 230 7.55 -11.78 -15.40
C ALA A 230 7.96 -10.55 -16.25
N GLU A 231 7.42 -10.43 -17.47
CA GLU A 231 7.64 -9.29 -18.36
C GLU A 231 7.03 -8.00 -17.79
N GLU A 232 5.81 -8.08 -17.24
CA GLU A 232 5.15 -6.95 -16.60
C GLU A 232 5.89 -6.49 -15.34
N ILE A 233 6.38 -7.43 -14.52
CA ILE A 233 7.20 -7.12 -13.35
C ILE A 233 8.48 -6.40 -13.77
N ALA A 234 9.20 -6.92 -14.77
CA ALA A 234 10.42 -6.29 -15.30
C ALA A 234 10.15 -4.89 -15.86
N ALA A 235 9.04 -4.72 -16.60
CA ALA A 235 8.65 -3.42 -17.15
C ALA A 235 8.31 -2.40 -16.06
N ASN A 236 7.67 -2.84 -14.97
CA ASN A 236 7.36 -1.97 -13.82
C ASN A 236 8.63 -1.47 -13.14
N ASN A 237 9.57 -2.38 -12.84
CA ASN A 237 10.80 -2.03 -12.15
C ASN A 237 11.63 -1.01 -12.97
N LYS A 238 11.68 -1.18 -14.29
CA LYS A 238 12.37 -0.23 -15.19
C LYS A 238 11.67 1.13 -15.28
N ALA A 239 10.36 1.21 -15.11
CA ALA A 239 9.64 2.47 -15.21
C ALA A 239 9.87 3.41 -14.02
N ALA A 240 10.19 2.87 -12.85
CA ALA A 240 10.47 3.65 -11.64
C ALA A 240 11.92 4.16 -11.53
N GLU A 241 12.77 3.82 -12.48
CA GLU A 241 14.16 4.34 -12.59
C GLU A 241 14.23 5.66 -13.38
N ARG A 242 13.12 6.15 -13.92
CA ARG A 242 13.00 7.37 -14.73
C ARG A 242 12.46 8.56 -13.93
#